data_35d78f98ade0bfeba7956f56b608be61
#
_entry.id   35d78f98ade0bfeba7956f56b608be61
#
_cell.length_a   1.000
_cell.length_b   1.000
_cell.length_c   1.000
_cell.angle_alpha   90.00
_cell.angle_beta   90.00
_cell.angle_gamma   90.00
#
_symmetry.space_group_name_H-M   'P 1'
#
loop_
_entity.id
_entity.type
_entity.pdbx_description
1 polymer ?
#
loop_
_entity_poly.entity_id
_entity_poly.type
_entity_poly.pdbx_seq_one_letter_code
_entity_poly.pdbx_strand_id
1 'polypeptide(L)'
;MLTGNPVVATNAEQPVGLSGLMVAFLAFCCGAVVANLYYAQPIVELIAPQIGLSSANASLIVSLTQFGYALGLLLLVPLADLMENRRLVVGFTLAASVTLLCAGLTHSPSMFLVLSLLIGLTSVAVQILVPLAAHLAPEASRGRVVGNIMSGLLLGILLSRPLSSLLVEVFGWRGVFYSAAALMAVIALITAVALPRRLPTHKATYAALIGSVFTLARRYPVLRQRSLYQGLLFASFSLFWTLAPIELMRHHGFTQTHVAIFALVGAVGAIAAPIAGRLADAGHGRRGTLVALLLAPVALLFAALPGSGYVWLVVCAVLLDFAVQLNMVLGQREVYALDPHSRARLNAVYMTSIFVGGAVGSLVASPLYEHFGWHLSAVAVALLPALALGLFLSRRADV
;
A
#
# COMPACT_ATOMS: atom_id res chain seq x y z
N MET A 1 -3.34 -50.72 -47.10
CA MET A 1 -2.40 -49.58 -47.11
C MET A 1 -3.13 -48.37 -46.53
N LEU A 2 -2.91 -48.11 -45.23
CA LEU A 2 -3.43 -46.91 -44.52
C LEU A 2 -2.19 -46.11 -44.12
N THR A 3 -1.95 -45.02 -44.85
CA THR A 3 -0.89 -44.05 -44.57
C THR A 3 -1.30 -43.16 -43.41
N GLY A 4 -0.72 -43.41 -42.21
CA GLY A 4 -0.85 -42.54 -41.08
C GLY A 4 -0.06 -41.27 -41.29
N ASN A 5 -0.78 -40.10 -41.27
CA ASN A 5 -0.15 -38.80 -41.19
C ASN A 5 0.54 -38.64 -39.81
N PRO A 6 1.79 -38.19 -39.74
CA PRO A 6 2.39 -37.86 -38.45
C PRO A 6 1.77 -36.55 -37.97
N VAL A 7 1.13 -36.63 -36.79
CA VAL A 7 0.73 -35.46 -36.01
C VAL A 7 2.01 -34.69 -35.66
N VAL A 8 2.23 -33.54 -36.29
CA VAL A 8 3.26 -32.57 -35.90
C VAL A 8 2.91 -32.10 -34.53
N ALA A 9 3.58 -32.62 -33.53
CA ALA A 9 3.55 -32.07 -32.18
C ALA A 9 4.14 -30.63 -32.27
N THR A 10 3.27 -29.63 -32.24
CA THR A 10 3.69 -28.25 -31.98
C THR A 10 4.38 -28.24 -30.63
N ASN A 11 5.70 -28.09 -30.64
CA ASN A 11 6.46 -27.76 -29.44
C ASN A 11 5.88 -26.48 -28.84
N ALA A 12 4.99 -26.63 -27.86
CA ALA A 12 4.65 -25.54 -26.95
C ALA A 12 5.97 -25.20 -26.25
N GLU A 13 6.60 -24.09 -26.60
CA GLU A 13 7.75 -23.56 -25.89
C GLU A 13 7.41 -23.52 -24.41
N GLN A 14 8.07 -24.39 -23.63
CA GLN A 14 7.95 -24.34 -22.18
C GLN A 14 8.35 -22.92 -21.74
N PRO A 15 7.55 -22.26 -20.90
CA PRO A 15 7.88 -20.92 -20.45
C PRO A 15 9.27 -20.98 -19.81
N VAL A 16 10.22 -20.29 -20.42
CA VAL A 16 11.57 -20.10 -19.86
C VAL A 16 11.37 -19.43 -18.50
N GLY A 17 11.59 -20.17 -17.43
CA GLY A 17 11.34 -19.71 -16.07
C GLY A 17 12.08 -18.38 -15.81
N LEU A 18 11.45 -17.48 -15.04
CA LEU A 18 12.10 -16.23 -14.63
C LEU A 18 13.41 -16.56 -13.92
N SER A 19 14.50 -15.94 -14.38
CA SER A 19 15.81 -16.06 -13.69
C SER A 19 15.72 -15.47 -12.27
N GLY A 20 16.54 -15.99 -11.35
CA GLY A 20 16.59 -15.46 -9.98
C GLY A 20 16.88 -13.95 -9.95
N LEU A 21 17.72 -13.46 -10.86
CA LEU A 21 18.03 -12.03 -11.00
C LEU A 21 16.78 -11.23 -11.42
N MET A 22 15.97 -11.74 -12.34
CA MET A 22 14.71 -11.10 -12.74
C MET A 22 13.70 -11.06 -11.60
N VAL A 23 13.59 -12.13 -10.82
CA VAL A 23 12.73 -12.15 -9.63
C VAL A 23 13.19 -11.12 -8.60
N ALA A 24 14.48 -11.02 -8.34
CA ALA A 24 15.06 -10.01 -7.45
C ALA A 24 14.83 -8.59 -7.96
N PHE A 25 15.00 -8.36 -9.27
CA PHE A 25 14.71 -7.07 -9.90
C PHE A 25 13.23 -6.69 -9.78
N LEU A 26 12.31 -7.60 -10.05
CA LEU A 26 10.87 -7.34 -9.91
C LEU A 26 10.46 -7.09 -8.45
N ALA A 27 11.06 -7.80 -7.51
CA ALA A 27 10.87 -7.57 -6.07
C ALA A 27 11.34 -6.16 -5.67
N PHE A 28 12.51 -5.75 -6.14
CA PHE A 28 13.04 -4.40 -5.94
C PHE A 28 12.14 -3.34 -6.58
N CYS A 29 11.70 -3.53 -7.82
CA CYS A 29 10.78 -2.60 -8.50
C CYS A 29 9.47 -2.43 -7.72
N CYS A 30 8.88 -3.53 -7.24
CA CYS A 30 7.66 -3.47 -6.44
C CYS A 30 7.86 -2.67 -5.15
N GLY A 31 8.97 -2.90 -4.46
CA GLY A 31 9.33 -2.15 -3.25
C GLY A 31 9.56 -0.67 -3.52
N ALA A 32 10.35 -0.35 -4.55
CA ALA A 32 10.68 1.04 -4.90
C ALA A 32 9.46 1.84 -5.37
N VAL A 33 8.58 1.24 -6.18
CA VAL A 33 7.37 1.91 -6.65
C VAL A 33 6.38 2.17 -5.52
N VAL A 34 6.14 1.18 -4.64
CA VAL A 34 5.21 1.37 -3.52
C VAL A 34 5.74 2.36 -2.48
N ALA A 35 7.05 2.49 -2.34
CA ALA A 35 7.69 3.43 -1.42
C ALA A 35 7.31 4.89 -1.70
N ASN A 36 7.00 5.25 -2.96
CA ASN A 36 6.56 6.59 -3.34
C ASN A 36 5.31 7.06 -2.58
N LEU A 37 4.47 6.14 -2.10
CA LEU A 37 3.26 6.45 -1.35
C LEU A 37 3.55 6.93 0.09
N TYR A 38 4.74 6.63 0.60
CA TYR A 38 5.07 6.80 2.02
C TYR A 38 6.21 7.77 2.29
N TYR A 39 6.97 8.20 1.25
CA TYR A 39 8.10 9.11 1.45
C TYR A 39 7.74 10.43 2.11
N ALA A 40 6.61 11.03 1.73
CA ALA A 40 6.19 12.31 2.28
C ALA A 40 5.72 12.21 3.75
N GLN A 41 5.25 11.04 4.19
CA GLN A 41 4.56 10.87 5.47
C GLN A 41 5.39 11.32 6.69
N PRO A 42 6.65 10.92 6.88
CA PRO A 42 7.45 11.34 8.03
C PRO A 42 8.01 12.77 7.93
N ILE A 43 7.90 13.41 6.77
CA ILE A 43 8.54 14.71 6.48
C ILE A 43 7.56 15.81 6.08
N VAL A 44 6.24 15.62 6.26
CA VAL A 44 5.23 16.62 5.91
C VAL A 44 5.43 17.96 6.61
N GLU A 45 5.91 17.94 7.86
CA GLU A 45 6.24 19.12 8.66
C GLU A 45 7.40 19.95 8.06
N LEU A 46 8.31 19.31 7.34
CA LEU A 46 9.42 19.99 6.67
C LEU A 46 9.00 20.53 5.30
N ILE A 47 8.08 19.85 4.62
CA ILE A 47 7.59 20.23 3.29
C ILE A 47 6.64 21.42 3.39
N ALA A 48 5.61 21.34 4.25
CA ALA A 48 4.49 22.26 4.28
C ALA A 48 4.91 23.73 4.41
N PRO A 49 5.77 24.15 5.36
CA PRO A 49 6.17 25.56 5.49
C PRO A 49 6.94 26.06 4.27
N GLN A 50 7.78 25.21 3.65
CA GLN A 50 8.63 25.60 2.53
C GLN A 50 7.88 25.82 1.21
N ILE A 51 6.68 25.26 1.09
CA ILE A 51 5.80 25.47 -0.06
C ILE A 51 4.67 26.46 0.24
N GLY A 52 4.62 27.02 1.46
CA GLY A 52 3.57 27.95 1.90
C GLY A 52 2.24 27.28 2.25
N LEU A 53 2.28 25.99 2.62
CA LEU A 53 1.11 25.24 3.10
C LEU A 53 1.02 25.37 4.62
N SER A 54 -0.18 25.64 5.16
CA SER A 54 -0.38 25.72 6.60
C SER A 54 -0.21 24.36 7.28
N SER A 55 0.23 24.33 8.54
CA SER A 55 0.38 23.10 9.32
C SER A 55 -0.91 22.29 9.39
N ALA A 56 -2.07 22.95 9.51
CA ALA A 56 -3.37 22.29 9.51
C ALA A 56 -3.68 21.55 8.19
N ASN A 57 -3.05 21.94 7.08
CA ASN A 57 -3.24 21.33 5.77
C ASN A 57 -2.10 20.38 5.36
N ALA A 58 -1.05 20.23 6.18
CA ALA A 58 0.13 19.45 5.85
C ALA A 58 -0.20 17.99 5.49
N SER A 59 -1.13 17.38 6.20
CA SER A 59 -1.57 15.99 5.96
C SER A 59 -2.32 15.79 4.63
N LEU A 60 -2.77 16.85 3.94
CA LEU A 60 -3.33 16.74 2.59
C LEU A 60 -2.35 16.12 1.60
N ILE A 61 -1.05 16.33 1.79
CA ILE A 61 0.01 15.72 0.97
C ILE A 61 -0.12 14.19 0.98
N VAL A 62 -0.24 13.60 2.16
CA VAL A 62 -0.39 12.14 2.34
C VAL A 62 -1.76 11.67 1.87
N SER A 63 -2.81 12.40 2.23
CA SER A 63 -4.19 12.08 1.86
C SER A 63 -4.37 12.01 0.34
N LEU A 64 -3.91 13.01 -0.39
CA LEU A 64 -4.02 13.06 -1.85
C LEU A 64 -3.18 11.98 -2.53
N THR A 65 -1.98 11.67 -2.00
CA THR A 65 -1.16 10.57 -2.52
C THR A 65 -1.90 9.23 -2.38
N GLN A 66 -2.49 8.95 -1.24
CA GLN A 66 -3.26 7.71 -1.02
C GLN A 66 -4.55 7.67 -1.84
N PHE A 67 -5.25 8.81 -1.96
CA PHE A 67 -6.44 8.91 -2.79
C PHE A 67 -6.11 8.74 -4.27
N GLY A 68 -5.02 9.33 -4.76
CA GLY A 68 -4.50 9.12 -6.11
C GLY A 68 -4.21 7.65 -6.38
N TYR A 69 -3.58 6.96 -5.43
CA TYR A 69 -3.34 5.53 -5.57
C TYR A 69 -4.63 4.71 -5.61
N ALA A 70 -5.62 5.03 -4.77
CA ALA A 70 -6.94 4.39 -4.80
C ALA A 70 -7.63 4.58 -6.16
N LEU A 71 -7.56 5.79 -6.74
CA LEU A 71 -8.06 6.06 -8.09
C LEU A 71 -7.30 5.26 -9.15
N GLY A 72 -5.97 5.18 -9.02
CA GLY A 72 -5.13 4.39 -9.92
C GLY A 72 -5.45 2.90 -9.89
N LEU A 73 -5.70 2.34 -8.70
CA LEU A 73 -6.15 0.95 -8.52
C LEU A 73 -7.47 0.69 -9.25
N LEU A 74 -8.40 1.63 -9.16
CA LEU A 74 -9.73 1.49 -9.75
C LEU A 74 -9.70 1.72 -11.27
N LEU A 75 -8.98 2.74 -11.73
CA LEU A 75 -9.05 3.21 -13.11
C LEU A 75 -7.90 2.73 -13.99
N LEU A 76 -6.67 2.65 -13.47
CA LEU A 76 -5.50 2.37 -14.30
C LEU A 76 -5.10 0.89 -14.28
N VAL A 77 -5.24 0.19 -13.16
CA VAL A 77 -4.88 -1.23 -13.08
C VAL A 77 -5.68 -2.10 -14.05
N PRO A 78 -6.99 -1.90 -14.28
CA PRO A 78 -7.74 -2.67 -15.27
C PRO A 78 -7.22 -2.55 -16.72
N LEU A 79 -6.45 -1.51 -17.06
CA LEU A 79 -5.81 -1.38 -18.36
C LEU A 79 -4.80 -2.51 -18.63
N ALA A 80 -4.28 -3.16 -17.60
CA ALA A 80 -3.38 -4.30 -17.73
C ALA A 80 -4.03 -5.52 -18.38
N ASP A 81 -5.36 -5.60 -18.37
CA ASP A 81 -6.13 -6.64 -19.05
C ASP A 81 -6.42 -6.30 -20.53
N LEU A 82 -6.12 -5.07 -20.98
CA LEU A 82 -6.42 -4.57 -22.31
C LEU A 82 -5.18 -4.18 -23.13
N MET A 83 -4.09 -3.81 -22.44
CA MET A 83 -2.89 -3.26 -23.06
C MET A 83 -1.65 -4.08 -22.73
N GLU A 84 -0.59 -3.91 -23.52
CA GLU A 84 0.70 -4.54 -23.27
C GLU A 84 1.26 -4.15 -21.89
N ASN A 85 1.42 -5.14 -21.00
CA ASN A 85 1.79 -4.92 -19.58
C ASN A 85 3.13 -4.18 -19.45
N ARG A 86 4.14 -4.48 -20.28
CA ARG A 86 5.43 -3.80 -20.24
C ARG A 86 5.29 -2.30 -20.56
N ARG A 87 4.52 -1.93 -21.59
CA ARG A 87 4.27 -0.52 -21.93
C ARG A 87 3.57 0.22 -20.79
N LEU A 88 2.60 -0.41 -20.13
CA LEU A 88 1.91 0.18 -18.99
C LEU A 88 2.85 0.40 -17.82
N VAL A 89 3.65 -0.60 -17.44
CA VAL A 89 4.61 -0.50 -16.33
C VAL A 89 5.62 0.60 -16.60
N VAL A 90 6.23 0.63 -17.81
CA VAL A 90 7.18 1.67 -18.21
C VAL A 90 6.53 3.05 -18.20
N GLY A 91 5.32 3.17 -18.78
CA GLY A 91 4.60 4.43 -18.85
C GLY A 91 4.26 4.99 -17.46
N PHE A 92 3.73 4.15 -16.56
CA PHE A 92 3.41 4.58 -15.18
C PHE A 92 4.67 4.93 -14.39
N THR A 93 5.75 4.16 -14.53
CA THR A 93 7.00 4.42 -13.82
C THR A 93 7.68 5.71 -14.33
N LEU A 94 7.65 5.98 -15.63
CA LEU A 94 8.12 7.26 -16.20
C LEU A 94 7.24 8.42 -15.73
N ALA A 95 5.93 8.26 -15.76
CA ALA A 95 5.01 9.28 -15.26
C ALA A 95 5.26 9.58 -13.77
N ALA A 96 5.50 8.54 -12.96
CA ALA A 96 5.88 8.70 -11.55
C ALA A 96 7.21 9.45 -11.41
N SER A 97 8.22 9.13 -12.23
CA SER A 97 9.51 9.85 -12.25
C SER A 97 9.32 11.34 -12.53
N VAL A 98 8.58 11.69 -13.59
CA VAL A 98 8.31 13.10 -13.94
C VAL A 98 7.53 13.80 -12.84
N THR A 99 6.50 13.16 -12.28
CA THR A 99 5.67 13.74 -11.22
C THR A 99 6.49 13.99 -9.95
N LEU A 100 7.34 13.05 -9.55
CA LEU A 100 8.25 13.20 -8.41
C LEU A 100 9.27 14.33 -8.65
N LEU A 101 9.84 14.41 -9.84
CA LEU A 101 10.76 15.49 -10.20
C LEU A 101 10.06 16.86 -10.09
N CYS A 102 8.86 17.00 -10.66
CA CYS A 102 8.06 18.21 -10.57
C CYS A 102 7.70 18.55 -9.11
N ALA A 103 7.40 17.55 -8.28
CA ALA A 103 7.13 17.77 -6.85
C ALA A 103 8.35 18.32 -6.11
N GLY A 104 9.56 17.83 -6.42
CA GLY A 104 10.80 18.39 -5.86
C GLY A 104 11.12 19.81 -6.32
N LEU A 105 10.68 20.18 -7.53
CA LEU A 105 10.95 21.50 -8.12
C LEU A 105 9.93 22.56 -7.73
N THR A 106 8.72 22.20 -7.37
CA THR A 106 7.65 23.19 -7.11
C THR A 106 7.82 23.94 -5.80
N HIS A 107 7.32 25.20 -5.79
CA HIS A 107 7.23 26.05 -4.60
C HIS A 107 5.76 26.43 -4.30
N SER A 108 4.83 25.99 -5.13
CA SER A 108 3.40 26.28 -4.99
C SER A 108 2.69 25.19 -4.19
N PRO A 109 1.94 25.51 -3.13
CA PRO A 109 1.19 24.53 -2.36
C PRO A 109 0.14 23.80 -3.21
N SER A 110 -0.62 24.52 -4.03
CA SER A 110 -1.65 23.91 -4.88
C SER A 110 -1.05 22.93 -5.91
N MET A 111 0.08 23.31 -6.54
CA MET A 111 0.77 22.44 -7.48
C MET A 111 1.31 21.21 -6.78
N PHE A 112 1.92 21.35 -5.58
CA PHE A 112 2.42 20.23 -4.81
C PHE A 112 1.30 19.24 -4.44
N LEU A 113 0.12 19.72 -4.07
CA LEU A 113 -1.05 18.88 -3.77
C LEU A 113 -1.54 18.11 -5.01
N VAL A 114 -1.60 18.77 -6.18
CA VAL A 114 -1.92 18.08 -7.44
C VAL A 114 -0.87 17.02 -7.77
N LEU A 115 0.42 17.34 -7.60
CA LEU A 115 1.50 16.39 -7.83
C LEU A 115 1.45 15.22 -6.83
N SER A 116 1.06 15.46 -5.59
CA SER A 116 0.84 14.40 -4.59
C SER A 116 -0.23 13.40 -5.06
N LEU A 117 -1.36 13.90 -5.59
CA LEU A 117 -2.39 13.04 -6.21
C LEU A 117 -1.82 12.22 -7.38
N LEU A 118 -1.04 12.86 -8.26
CA LEU A 118 -0.46 12.22 -9.43
C LEU A 118 0.65 11.21 -9.04
N ILE A 119 1.44 11.46 -7.99
CA ILE A 119 2.40 10.47 -7.45
C ILE A 119 1.65 9.19 -7.07
N GLY A 120 0.55 9.31 -6.34
CA GLY A 120 -0.28 8.15 -6.01
C GLY A 120 -0.82 7.45 -7.24
N LEU A 121 -1.46 8.21 -8.14
CA LEU A 121 -2.09 7.70 -9.36
C LEU A 121 -1.11 6.92 -10.25
N THR A 122 0.13 7.38 -10.36
CA THR A 122 1.16 6.76 -11.22
C THR A 122 1.92 5.62 -10.55
N SER A 123 1.87 5.48 -9.23
CA SER A 123 2.58 4.44 -8.48
C SER A 123 1.90 3.07 -8.49
N VAL A 124 0.94 2.83 -9.38
CA VAL A 124 0.17 1.58 -9.46
C VAL A 124 0.86 0.45 -10.24
N ALA A 125 2.02 0.69 -10.84
CA ALA A 125 2.76 -0.30 -11.61
C ALA A 125 3.00 -1.61 -10.85
N VAL A 126 3.12 -1.55 -9.52
CA VAL A 126 3.29 -2.72 -8.65
C VAL A 126 2.14 -3.72 -8.77
N GLN A 127 0.92 -3.23 -8.96
CA GLN A 127 -0.29 -4.08 -9.10
C GLN A 127 -0.36 -4.80 -10.45
N ILE A 128 0.46 -4.39 -11.41
CA ILE A 128 0.64 -5.06 -12.71
C ILE A 128 1.82 -6.03 -12.63
N LEU A 129 2.91 -5.64 -11.97
CA LEU A 129 4.13 -6.46 -11.88
C LEU A 129 3.92 -7.78 -11.15
N VAL A 130 3.17 -7.80 -10.04
CA VAL A 130 2.95 -9.01 -9.24
C VAL A 130 2.17 -10.09 -10.03
N PRO A 131 1.01 -9.79 -10.66
CA PRO A 131 0.30 -10.76 -11.51
C PRO A 131 1.10 -11.15 -12.75
N LEU A 132 1.84 -10.23 -13.35
CA LEU A 132 2.70 -10.51 -14.50
C LEU A 132 3.78 -11.55 -14.14
N ALA A 133 4.46 -11.36 -13.04
CA ALA A 133 5.46 -12.31 -12.56
C ALA A 133 4.86 -13.68 -12.23
N ALA A 134 3.68 -13.72 -11.62
CA ALA A 134 2.94 -14.94 -11.36
C ALA A 134 2.60 -15.70 -12.66
N HIS A 135 2.29 -14.97 -13.73
CA HIS A 135 1.99 -15.54 -15.04
C HIS A 135 3.24 -16.08 -15.76
N LEU A 136 4.36 -15.36 -15.64
CA LEU A 136 5.64 -15.76 -16.28
C LEU A 136 6.34 -16.90 -15.52
N ALA A 137 5.99 -17.15 -14.27
CA ALA A 137 6.59 -18.21 -13.46
C ALA A 137 6.01 -19.58 -13.81
N PRO A 138 6.86 -20.64 -13.91
CA PRO A 138 6.41 -22.01 -13.98
C PRO A 138 5.49 -22.38 -12.81
N GLU A 139 4.50 -23.23 -13.05
CA GLU A 139 3.48 -23.59 -12.05
C GLU A 139 4.11 -24.09 -10.74
N ALA A 140 5.13 -24.95 -10.83
CA ALA A 140 5.85 -25.51 -9.70
C ALA A 140 6.58 -24.48 -8.83
N SER A 141 6.96 -23.31 -9.37
CA SER A 141 7.71 -22.26 -8.66
C SER A 141 6.91 -20.96 -8.46
N ARG A 142 5.69 -20.86 -8.99
CA ARG A 142 4.85 -19.65 -8.98
C ARG A 142 4.68 -19.07 -7.57
N GLY A 143 4.37 -19.90 -6.60
CA GLY A 143 4.20 -19.46 -5.21
C GLY A 143 5.48 -18.84 -4.62
N ARG A 144 6.64 -19.43 -4.90
CA ARG A 144 7.95 -18.92 -4.47
C ARG A 144 8.27 -17.57 -5.13
N VAL A 145 8.05 -17.46 -6.44
CA VAL A 145 8.30 -16.21 -7.19
C VAL A 145 7.43 -15.08 -6.66
N VAL A 146 6.12 -15.32 -6.51
CA VAL A 146 5.19 -14.32 -5.96
C VAL A 146 5.58 -13.95 -4.52
N GLY A 147 5.92 -14.94 -3.69
CA GLY A 147 6.37 -14.72 -2.32
C GLY A 147 7.60 -13.80 -2.23
N ASN A 148 8.61 -14.04 -3.07
CA ASN A 148 9.81 -13.20 -3.11
C ASN A 148 9.49 -11.76 -3.55
N ILE A 149 8.62 -11.58 -4.53
CA ILE A 149 8.22 -10.24 -5.00
C ILE A 149 7.41 -9.51 -3.94
N MET A 150 6.49 -10.19 -3.27
CA MET A 150 5.72 -9.62 -2.17
C MET A 150 6.61 -9.26 -0.97
N SER A 151 7.67 -10.04 -0.71
CA SER A 151 8.66 -9.68 0.32
C SER A 151 9.39 -8.38 -0.04
N GLY A 152 9.77 -8.20 -1.32
CA GLY A 152 10.35 -6.94 -1.79
C GLY A 152 9.39 -5.76 -1.65
N LEU A 153 8.10 -5.96 -1.99
CA LEU A 153 7.06 -4.96 -1.78
C LEU A 153 6.94 -4.55 -0.31
N LEU A 154 6.85 -5.53 0.59
CA LEU A 154 6.76 -5.28 2.03
C LEU A 154 8.00 -4.56 2.57
N LEU A 155 9.20 -4.96 2.14
CA LEU A 155 10.44 -4.26 2.49
C LEU A 155 10.43 -2.81 1.99
N GLY A 156 9.90 -2.55 0.80
CA GLY A 156 9.76 -1.19 0.26
C GLY A 156 8.84 -0.32 1.12
N ILE A 157 7.68 -0.83 1.53
CA ILE A 157 6.77 -0.13 2.46
C ILE A 157 7.48 0.17 3.79
N LEU A 158 8.16 -0.84 4.32
CA LEU A 158 8.83 -0.81 5.60
C LEU A 158 9.97 0.22 5.63
N LEU A 159 10.82 0.18 4.61
CA LEU A 159 12.03 1.00 4.54
C LEU A 159 11.77 2.42 3.99
N SER A 160 10.61 2.67 3.38
CA SER A 160 10.31 3.97 2.76
C SER A 160 10.37 5.14 3.75
N ARG A 161 9.78 4.98 4.94
CA ARG A 161 9.76 6.03 5.97
C ARG A 161 11.15 6.29 6.57
N PRO A 162 11.88 5.27 7.08
CA PRO A 162 13.22 5.50 7.60
C PRO A 162 14.17 6.03 6.54
N LEU A 163 14.10 5.54 5.30
CA LEU A 163 14.92 6.02 4.21
C LEU A 163 14.64 7.49 3.88
N SER A 164 13.37 7.89 3.82
CA SER A 164 12.96 9.29 3.64
C SER A 164 13.52 10.19 4.75
N SER A 165 13.36 9.78 6.01
CA SER A 165 13.85 10.53 7.16
C SER A 165 15.37 10.68 7.17
N LEU A 166 16.14 9.66 6.75
CA LEU A 166 17.59 9.73 6.64
C LEU A 166 18.03 10.58 5.44
N LEU A 167 17.39 10.43 4.29
CA LEU A 167 17.73 11.21 3.09
C LEU A 167 17.47 12.71 3.30
N VAL A 168 16.45 13.07 4.06
CA VAL A 168 16.11 14.48 4.30
C VAL A 168 17.18 15.18 5.13
N GLU A 169 17.86 14.51 6.03
CA GLU A 169 18.97 15.11 6.82
C GLU A 169 20.18 15.48 5.96
N VAL A 170 20.43 14.70 4.90
CA VAL A 170 21.61 14.90 4.04
C VAL A 170 21.29 15.81 2.86
N PHE A 171 20.15 15.62 2.21
CA PHE A 171 19.81 16.26 0.93
C PHE A 171 18.60 17.20 1.01
N GLY A 172 18.02 17.37 2.21
CA GLY A 172 16.76 18.07 2.37
C GLY A 172 15.56 17.30 1.76
N TRP A 173 14.34 17.78 2.01
CA TRP A 173 13.14 17.08 1.55
C TRP A 173 13.02 17.01 0.01
N ARG A 174 13.53 18.03 -0.70
CA ARG A 174 13.56 18.02 -2.17
C ARG A 174 14.45 16.90 -2.70
N GLY A 175 15.56 16.63 -2.01
CA GLY A 175 16.47 15.53 -2.36
C GLY A 175 15.82 14.16 -2.30
N VAL A 176 14.85 13.95 -1.39
CA VAL A 176 14.04 12.70 -1.34
C VAL A 176 13.28 12.51 -2.65
N PHE A 177 12.60 13.56 -3.13
CA PHE A 177 11.82 13.49 -4.37
C PHE A 177 12.71 13.35 -5.61
N TYR A 178 13.86 14.05 -5.66
CA TYR A 178 14.83 13.90 -6.76
C TYR A 178 15.43 12.49 -6.80
N SER A 179 15.80 11.92 -5.66
CA SER A 179 16.33 10.56 -5.58
C SER A 179 15.28 9.54 -6.02
N ALA A 180 14.03 9.70 -5.58
CA ALA A 180 12.92 8.85 -6.01
C ALA A 180 12.64 8.97 -7.51
N ALA A 181 12.67 10.19 -8.07
CA ALA A 181 12.49 10.43 -9.50
C ALA A 181 13.58 9.74 -10.34
N ALA A 182 14.84 9.89 -9.94
CA ALA A 182 15.97 9.23 -10.60
C ALA A 182 15.83 7.70 -10.54
N LEU A 183 15.47 7.16 -9.37
CA LEU A 183 15.23 5.73 -9.21
C LEU A 183 14.11 5.22 -10.13
N MET A 184 12.98 5.94 -10.22
CA MET A 184 11.88 5.58 -11.12
C MET A 184 12.33 5.63 -12.60
N ALA A 185 13.14 6.61 -13.00
CA ALA A 185 13.68 6.68 -14.37
C ALA A 185 14.57 5.47 -14.70
N VAL A 186 15.45 5.08 -13.77
CA VAL A 186 16.32 3.91 -13.93
C VAL A 186 15.50 2.62 -14.00
N ILE A 187 14.50 2.45 -13.12
CA ILE A 187 13.60 1.29 -13.15
C ILE A 187 12.84 1.24 -14.49
N ALA A 188 12.32 2.36 -14.97
CA ALA A 188 11.61 2.42 -16.24
C ALA A 188 12.51 2.00 -17.42
N LEU A 189 13.76 2.48 -17.45
CA LEU A 189 14.74 2.13 -18.48
C LEU A 189 15.06 0.63 -18.47
N ILE A 190 15.38 0.07 -17.29
CA ILE A 190 15.68 -1.36 -17.17
C ILE A 190 14.44 -2.19 -17.53
N THR A 191 13.27 -1.82 -17.06
CA THR A 191 12.01 -2.51 -17.35
C THR A 191 11.70 -2.49 -18.86
N ALA A 192 11.97 -1.38 -19.54
CA ALA A 192 11.76 -1.24 -20.98
C ALA A 192 12.56 -2.24 -21.81
N VAL A 193 13.74 -2.64 -21.31
CA VAL A 193 14.63 -3.59 -21.98
C VAL A 193 14.43 -5.02 -21.47
N ALA A 194 14.37 -5.20 -20.17
CA ALA A 194 14.46 -6.53 -19.54
C ALA A 194 13.11 -7.24 -19.41
N LEU A 195 11.97 -6.49 -19.29
CA LEU A 195 10.68 -7.12 -19.06
C LEU A 195 10.10 -7.73 -20.36
N PRO A 196 9.65 -9.00 -20.35
CA PRO A 196 9.01 -9.61 -21.52
C PRO A 196 7.73 -8.88 -21.92
N ARG A 197 7.46 -8.83 -23.23
CA ARG A 197 6.21 -8.30 -23.76
C ARG A 197 5.10 -9.31 -23.52
N ARG A 198 4.02 -8.87 -22.90
CA ARG A 198 2.81 -9.66 -22.75
C ARG A 198 1.61 -8.85 -23.21
N LEU A 199 0.92 -9.38 -24.20
CA LEU A 199 -0.36 -8.89 -24.67
C LEU A 199 -1.47 -9.70 -23.96
N PRO A 200 -2.43 -9.06 -23.33
CA PRO A 200 -3.57 -9.77 -22.75
C PRO A 200 -4.45 -10.36 -23.84
N THR A 201 -5.05 -11.50 -23.55
CA THR A 201 -5.95 -12.22 -24.48
C THR A 201 -7.42 -11.88 -24.27
N HIS A 202 -7.74 -11.03 -23.30
CA HIS A 202 -9.12 -10.68 -22.98
C HIS A 202 -9.76 -9.75 -24.01
N LYS A 203 -11.01 -10.07 -24.41
CA LYS A 203 -11.85 -9.26 -25.31
C LYS A 203 -12.82 -8.33 -24.58
N ALA A 204 -12.65 -8.11 -23.26
CA ALA A 204 -13.54 -7.24 -22.48
C ALA A 204 -13.30 -5.76 -22.86
N THR A 205 -14.37 -4.95 -22.81
CA THR A 205 -14.24 -3.50 -22.92
C THR A 205 -13.83 -2.89 -21.57
N TYR A 206 -13.15 -1.73 -21.60
CA TYR A 206 -12.75 -1.04 -20.38
C TYR A 206 -13.94 -0.73 -19.44
N ALA A 207 -15.05 -0.26 -20.02
CA ALA A 207 -16.27 0.01 -19.25
C ALA A 207 -16.84 -1.24 -18.57
N ALA A 208 -16.78 -2.40 -19.24
CA ALA A 208 -17.20 -3.68 -18.66
C ALA A 208 -16.30 -4.11 -17.49
N LEU A 209 -14.97 -3.88 -17.59
CA LEU A 209 -14.03 -4.17 -16.51
C LEU A 209 -14.32 -3.31 -15.28
N ILE A 210 -14.44 -1.99 -15.46
CA ILE A 210 -14.80 -1.07 -14.36
C ILE A 210 -16.17 -1.43 -13.77
N GLY A 211 -17.18 -1.63 -14.62
CA GLY A 211 -18.53 -2.03 -14.18
C GLY A 211 -18.52 -3.33 -13.36
N SER A 212 -17.67 -4.29 -13.73
CA SER A 212 -17.53 -5.55 -13.01
C SER A 212 -17.04 -5.39 -11.57
N VAL A 213 -16.16 -4.40 -11.31
CA VAL A 213 -15.67 -4.07 -9.97
C VAL A 213 -16.81 -3.65 -9.05
N PHE A 214 -17.69 -2.75 -9.53
CA PHE A 214 -18.87 -2.31 -8.78
C PHE A 214 -19.90 -3.45 -8.60
N THR A 215 -20.08 -4.28 -9.62
CA THR A 215 -20.96 -5.46 -9.55
C THR A 215 -20.48 -6.44 -8.48
N LEU A 216 -19.18 -6.74 -8.41
CA LEU A 216 -18.61 -7.60 -7.39
C LEU A 216 -18.76 -7.00 -5.98
N ALA A 217 -18.54 -5.70 -5.82
CA ALA A 217 -18.74 -5.02 -4.55
C ALA A 217 -20.20 -5.11 -4.06
N ARG A 218 -21.18 -5.05 -4.97
CA ARG A 218 -22.60 -5.24 -4.64
C ARG A 218 -22.95 -6.69 -4.34
N ARG A 219 -22.42 -7.62 -5.12
CA ARG A 219 -22.73 -9.05 -5.07
C ARG A 219 -22.25 -9.71 -3.77
N TYR A 220 -21.05 -9.36 -3.27
CA TYR A 220 -20.43 -10.05 -2.14
C TYR A 220 -20.47 -9.22 -0.85
N PRO A 221 -21.38 -9.53 0.10
CA PRO A 221 -21.43 -8.86 1.41
C PRO A 221 -20.13 -8.98 2.20
N VAL A 222 -19.45 -10.14 2.13
CA VAL A 222 -18.17 -10.39 2.80
C VAL A 222 -17.10 -9.44 2.28
N LEU A 223 -17.04 -9.18 0.96
CA LEU A 223 -16.13 -8.21 0.39
C LEU A 223 -16.32 -6.81 1.00
N ARG A 224 -17.57 -6.33 1.06
CA ARG A 224 -17.87 -5.02 1.68
C ARG A 224 -17.48 -4.95 3.15
N GLN A 225 -17.74 -6.03 3.90
CA GLN A 225 -17.40 -6.10 5.32
C GLN A 225 -15.89 -6.05 5.55
N ARG A 226 -15.15 -6.92 4.84
CA ARG A 226 -13.69 -6.97 4.95
C ARG A 226 -13.04 -5.67 4.48
N SER A 227 -13.58 -5.05 3.42
CA SER A 227 -13.17 -3.73 2.94
C SER A 227 -13.40 -2.65 3.99
N LEU A 228 -14.56 -2.64 4.66
CA LEU A 228 -14.87 -1.67 5.71
C LEU A 228 -13.96 -1.83 6.93
N TYR A 229 -13.80 -3.05 7.45
CA TYR A 229 -12.93 -3.28 8.62
C TYR A 229 -11.49 -2.85 8.31
N GLN A 230 -10.95 -3.26 7.18
CA GLN A 230 -9.59 -2.91 6.81
C GLN A 230 -9.43 -1.43 6.48
N GLY A 231 -10.44 -0.81 5.84
CA GLY A 231 -10.47 0.62 5.57
C GLY A 231 -10.42 1.47 6.85
N LEU A 232 -11.20 1.10 7.88
CA LEU A 232 -11.20 1.76 9.18
C LEU A 232 -9.87 1.58 9.93
N LEU A 233 -9.31 0.36 9.92
CA LEU A 233 -7.99 0.12 10.50
C LEU A 233 -6.90 0.91 9.78
N PHE A 234 -6.93 0.92 8.46
CA PHE A 234 -5.93 1.63 7.66
C PHE A 234 -6.08 3.15 7.74
N ALA A 235 -7.29 3.66 7.97
CA ALA A 235 -7.51 5.06 8.32
C ALA A 235 -6.80 5.44 9.63
N SER A 236 -6.94 4.62 10.67
CA SER A 236 -6.22 4.81 11.95
C SER A 236 -4.70 4.71 11.77
N PHE A 237 -4.24 3.71 11.02
CA PHE A 237 -2.83 3.53 10.68
C PHE A 237 -2.24 4.76 9.98
N SER A 238 -2.91 5.24 8.94
CA SER A 238 -2.44 6.37 8.16
C SER A 238 -2.43 7.67 8.96
N LEU A 239 -3.46 7.88 9.79
CA LEU A 239 -3.53 9.01 10.70
C LEU A 239 -2.40 8.95 11.74
N PHE A 240 -2.20 7.81 12.40
CA PHE A 240 -1.14 7.60 13.38
C PHE A 240 0.25 7.88 12.77
N TRP A 241 0.58 7.28 11.63
CA TRP A 241 1.87 7.46 10.98
C TRP A 241 2.09 8.85 10.38
N THR A 242 1.01 9.62 10.21
CA THR A 242 1.11 11.04 9.85
C THR A 242 1.40 11.90 11.07
N LEU A 243 0.79 11.61 12.22
CA LEU A 243 0.91 12.43 13.43
C LEU A 243 2.08 12.05 14.33
N ALA A 244 2.42 10.76 14.45
CA ALA A 244 3.46 10.31 15.37
C ALA A 244 4.82 10.97 15.12
N PRO A 245 5.32 11.15 13.87
CA PRO A 245 6.52 11.92 13.59
C PRO A 245 6.43 13.37 14.06
N ILE A 246 5.26 14.01 13.88
CA ILE A 246 5.00 15.40 14.29
C ILE A 246 5.10 15.52 15.81
N GLU A 247 4.43 14.64 16.53
CA GLU A 247 4.44 14.59 18.00
C GLU A 247 5.86 14.37 18.55
N LEU A 248 6.58 13.39 17.97
CA LEU A 248 7.95 13.08 18.38
C LEU A 248 8.90 14.26 18.18
N MET A 249 8.79 14.99 17.09
CA MET A 249 9.65 16.14 16.81
C MET A 249 9.26 17.36 17.65
N ARG A 250 7.96 17.68 17.75
CA ARG A 250 7.50 18.90 18.43
C ARG A 250 7.58 18.82 19.96
N HIS A 251 7.26 17.66 20.55
CA HIS A 251 7.12 17.52 22.01
C HIS A 251 8.17 16.64 22.66
N HIS A 252 8.85 15.77 21.89
CA HIS A 252 9.88 14.88 22.43
C HIS A 252 11.30 15.21 21.93
N GLY A 253 11.49 16.28 21.14
CA GLY A 253 12.79 16.74 20.67
C GLY A 253 13.51 15.75 19.72
N PHE A 254 12.75 14.88 19.03
CA PHE A 254 13.33 13.91 18.10
C PHE A 254 13.83 14.60 16.83
N THR A 255 14.99 14.16 16.35
CA THR A 255 15.51 14.49 15.01
C THR A 255 14.91 13.54 13.98
N GLN A 256 15.12 13.81 12.69
CA GLN A 256 14.69 12.89 11.62
C GLN A 256 15.37 11.52 11.72
N THR A 257 16.62 11.46 12.21
CA THR A 257 17.27 10.16 12.51
C THR A 257 16.50 9.36 13.56
N HIS A 258 16.03 10.00 14.62
CA HIS A 258 15.22 9.35 15.64
C HIS A 258 13.86 8.89 15.06
N VAL A 259 13.23 9.69 14.19
CA VAL A 259 12.01 9.31 13.47
C VAL A 259 12.26 8.11 12.55
N ALA A 260 13.43 8.04 11.90
CA ALA A 260 13.81 6.87 11.09
C ALA A 260 13.88 5.59 11.94
N ILE A 261 14.54 5.68 13.12
CA ILE A 261 14.64 4.55 14.06
C ILE A 261 13.24 4.13 14.56
N PHE A 262 12.41 5.11 14.92
CA PHE A 262 11.02 4.87 15.32
C PHE A 262 10.25 4.12 14.23
N ALA A 263 10.37 4.53 12.96
CA ALA A 263 9.73 3.87 11.84
C ALA A 263 10.23 2.43 11.63
N LEU A 264 11.53 2.17 11.84
CA LEU A 264 12.09 0.81 11.77
C LEU A 264 11.56 -0.08 12.88
N VAL A 265 11.34 0.45 14.08
CA VAL A 265 10.76 -0.33 15.18
C VAL A 265 9.30 -0.70 14.88
N GLY A 266 8.51 0.22 14.34
CA GLY A 266 7.14 -0.06 13.90
C GLY A 266 7.07 -1.22 12.90
N ALA A 267 8.08 -1.31 12.07
CA ALA A 267 8.28 -2.37 11.10
C ALA A 267 8.23 -3.81 11.65
N VAL A 268 8.53 -3.99 12.93
CA VAL A 268 8.41 -5.30 13.62
C VAL A 268 6.97 -5.82 13.54
N GLY A 269 5.97 -4.95 13.44
CA GLY A 269 4.58 -5.32 13.23
C GLY A 269 4.33 -6.18 11.97
N ALA A 270 5.22 -6.11 10.96
CA ALA A 270 5.13 -6.93 9.75
C ALA A 270 5.22 -8.45 10.02
N ILE A 271 5.74 -8.87 11.18
CA ILE A 271 5.74 -10.28 11.64
C ILE A 271 4.31 -10.85 11.71
N ALA A 272 3.29 -9.98 11.78
CA ALA A 272 1.90 -10.40 11.74
C ALA A 272 1.53 -11.23 10.48
N ALA A 273 2.17 -10.99 9.32
CA ALA A 273 1.80 -11.64 8.07
C ALA A 273 1.94 -13.18 8.11
N PRO A 274 3.09 -13.77 8.51
CA PRO A 274 3.19 -15.23 8.65
C PRO A 274 2.30 -15.78 9.77
N ILE A 275 2.05 -15.02 10.84
CA ILE A 275 1.13 -15.42 11.92
C ILE A 275 -0.31 -15.48 11.37
N ALA A 276 -0.73 -14.49 10.60
CA ALA A 276 -2.03 -14.47 9.95
C ALA A 276 -2.25 -15.68 9.04
N GLY A 277 -1.23 -16.03 8.25
CA GLY A 277 -1.25 -17.23 7.40
C GLY A 277 -1.52 -18.49 8.22
N ARG A 278 -0.76 -18.73 9.28
CA ARG A 278 -0.92 -19.90 10.16
C ARG A 278 -2.29 -19.94 10.85
N LEU A 279 -2.78 -18.79 11.36
CA LEU A 279 -4.11 -18.70 11.98
C LEU A 279 -5.22 -19.04 10.98
N ALA A 280 -5.08 -18.57 9.74
CA ALA A 280 -6.04 -18.86 8.70
C ALA A 280 -6.02 -20.34 8.29
N ASP A 281 -4.83 -20.96 8.17
CA ASP A 281 -4.67 -22.39 7.86
C ASP A 281 -5.25 -23.29 8.96
N ALA A 282 -5.13 -22.85 10.22
CA ALA A 282 -5.70 -23.52 11.38
C ALA A 282 -7.22 -23.28 11.57
N GLY A 283 -7.89 -22.56 10.66
CA GLY A 283 -9.33 -22.24 10.79
C GLY A 283 -9.65 -21.17 11.84
N HIS A 284 -8.64 -20.48 12.39
CA HIS A 284 -8.81 -19.47 13.42
C HIS A 284 -8.90 -18.03 12.88
N GLY A 285 -9.25 -17.83 11.60
CA GLY A 285 -9.32 -16.51 10.95
C GLY A 285 -10.23 -15.51 11.69
N ARG A 286 -11.40 -15.97 12.19
CA ARG A 286 -12.32 -15.12 12.97
C ARG A 286 -11.68 -14.64 14.29
N ARG A 287 -10.97 -15.51 15.02
CA ARG A 287 -10.26 -15.15 16.25
C ARG A 287 -9.14 -14.17 15.97
N GLY A 288 -8.37 -14.38 14.89
CA GLY A 288 -7.32 -13.47 14.45
C GLY A 288 -7.86 -12.08 14.11
N THR A 289 -9.00 -12.00 13.40
CA THR A 289 -9.69 -10.74 13.12
C THR A 289 -10.13 -10.04 14.42
N LEU A 290 -10.72 -10.77 15.36
CA LEU A 290 -11.12 -10.21 16.66
C LEU A 290 -9.92 -9.61 17.42
N VAL A 291 -8.81 -10.35 17.47
CA VAL A 291 -7.56 -9.88 18.10
C VAL A 291 -7.05 -8.60 17.45
N ALA A 292 -7.01 -8.55 16.11
CA ALA A 292 -6.57 -7.36 15.39
C ALA A 292 -7.45 -6.15 15.66
N LEU A 293 -8.78 -6.32 15.61
CA LEU A 293 -9.74 -5.24 15.82
C LEU A 293 -9.79 -4.76 17.30
N LEU A 294 -9.41 -5.60 18.24
CA LEU A 294 -9.30 -5.24 19.66
C LEU A 294 -7.95 -4.56 19.96
N LEU A 295 -6.87 -5.09 19.38
CA LEU A 295 -5.51 -4.63 19.65
C LEU A 295 -5.28 -3.19 19.19
N ALA A 296 -5.79 -2.81 18.01
CA ALA A 296 -5.61 -1.48 17.46
C ALA A 296 -6.17 -0.34 18.33
N PRO A 297 -7.45 -0.35 18.77
CA PRO A 297 -7.96 0.70 19.64
C PRO A 297 -7.29 0.71 21.00
N VAL A 298 -6.97 -0.46 21.56
CA VAL A 298 -6.28 -0.57 22.86
C VAL A 298 -4.91 0.08 22.79
N ALA A 299 -4.12 -0.22 21.76
CA ALA A 299 -2.80 0.38 21.56
C ALA A 299 -2.86 1.91 21.45
N LEU A 300 -3.83 2.44 20.69
CA LEU A 300 -4.04 3.87 20.53
C LEU A 300 -4.48 4.56 21.82
N LEU A 301 -5.35 3.94 22.59
CA LEU A 301 -5.79 4.47 23.89
C LEU A 301 -4.65 4.52 24.90
N PHE A 302 -3.74 3.53 24.92
CA PHE A 302 -2.53 3.61 25.74
C PHE A 302 -1.61 4.76 25.34
N ALA A 303 -1.44 4.99 24.03
CA ALA A 303 -0.68 6.13 23.54
C ALA A 303 -1.35 7.49 23.80
N ALA A 304 -2.66 7.50 24.09
CA ALA A 304 -3.43 8.70 24.41
C ALA A 304 -3.37 9.07 25.91
N LEU A 305 -2.80 8.24 26.80
CA LEU A 305 -2.77 8.52 28.23
C LEU A 305 -1.90 9.75 28.53
N PRO A 306 -2.37 10.68 29.40
CA PRO A 306 -1.58 11.81 29.85
C PRO A 306 -0.27 11.36 30.53
N GLY A 307 0.85 12.00 30.16
CA GLY A 307 2.18 11.62 30.69
C GLY A 307 2.77 10.36 30.06
N SER A 308 2.11 9.77 29.06
CA SER A 308 2.70 8.71 28.26
C SER A 308 3.88 9.28 27.47
N GLY A 309 5.09 8.83 27.78
CA GLY A 309 6.29 9.22 27.05
C GLY A 309 6.33 8.57 25.65
N TYR A 310 7.35 8.92 24.85
CA TYR A 310 7.55 8.36 23.50
C TYR A 310 7.57 6.82 23.43
N VAL A 311 7.85 6.14 24.56
CA VAL A 311 7.84 4.67 24.64
C VAL A 311 6.45 4.10 24.26
N TRP A 312 5.37 4.75 24.70
CA TRP A 312 4.02 4.30 24.35
C TRP A 312 3.68 4.53 22.89
N LEU A 313 4.26 5.56 22.25
CA LEU A 313 4.18 5.75 20.80
C LEU A 313 4.86 4.59 20.06
N VAL A 314 6.04 4.16 20.55
CA VAL A 314 6.77 3.01 20.00
C VAL A 314 5.95 1.72 20.13
N VAL A 315 5.41 1.45 21.33
CA VAL A 315 4.56 0.27 21.55
C VAL A 315 3.31 0.32 20.67
N CYS A 316 2.67 1.49 20.58
CA CYS A 316 1.51 1.70 19.73
C CYS A 316 1.85 1.44 18.25
N ALA A 317 2.99 1.94 17.73
CA ALA A 317 3.42 1.71 16.36
C ALA A 317 3.49 0.21 16.05
N VAL A 318 4.19 -0.57 16.88
CA VAL A 318 4.34 -2.02 16.70
C VAL A 318 3.00 -2.74 16.74
N LEU A 319 2.15 -2.44 17.73
CA LEU A 319 0.88 -3.12 17.91
C LEU A 319 -0.14 -2.75 16.84
N LEU A 320 -0.15 -1.48 16.41
CA LEU A 320 -1.04 -1.01 15.35
C LEU A 320 -0.64 -1.61 13.99
N ASP A 321 0.65 -1.61 13.66
CA ASP A 321 1.16 -2.22 12.43
C ASP A 321 0.86 -3.72 12.42
N PHE A 322 1.06 -4.40 13.56
CA PHE A 322 0.71 -5.81 13.72
C PHE A 322 -0.79 -6.05 13.48
N ALA A 323 -1.66 -5.26 14.11
CA ALA A 323 -3.10 -5.39 13.99
C ALA A 323 -3.59 -5.17 12.56
N VAL A 324 -3.11 -4.11 11.91
CA VAL A 324 -3.46 -3.76 10.53
C VAL A 324 -3.02 -4.85 9.57
N GLN A 325 -1.79 -5.34 9.69
CA GLN A 325 -1.24 -6.39 8.84
C GLN A 325 -1.95 -7.73 9.06
N LEU A 326 -2.21 -8.09 10.32
CA LEU A 326 -2.95 -9.31 10.67
C LEU A 326 -4.34 -9.32 10.02
N ASN A 327 -5.12 -8.24 10.20
CA ASN A 327 -6.45 -8.16 9.61
C ASN A 327 -6.42 -8.08 8.09
N MET A 328 -5.42 -7.41 7.50
CA MET A 328 -5.26 -7.30 6.05
C MET A 328 -5.09 -8.68 5.41
N VAL A 329 -4.17 -9.50 5.91
CA VAL A 329 -3.90 -10.84 5.36
C VAL A 329 -5.10 -11.77 5.52
N LEU A 330 -5.73 -11.78 6.72
CA LEU A 330 -6.93 -12.58 6.97
C LEU A 330 -8.09 -12.17 6.06
N GLY A 331 -8.33 -10.86 5.91
CA GLY A 331 -9.38 -10.32 5.06
C GLY A 331 -9.13 -10.60 3.58
N GLN A 332 -7.89 -10.43 3.10
CA GLN A 332 -7.52 -10.71 1.71
C GLN A 332 -7.73 -12.19 1.35
N ARG A 333 -7.41 -13.10 2.26
CA ARG A 333 -7.62 -14.54 2.05
C ARG A 333 -9.11 -14.88 1.90
N GLU A 334 -9.98 -14.33 2.76
CA GLU A 334 -11.43 -14.52 2.64
C GLU A 334 -11.98 -13.91 1.35
N VAL A 335 -11.52 -12.73 0.98
CA VAL A 335 -11.89 -12.08 -0.28
C VAL A 335 -11.50 -12.93 -1.49
N TYR A 336 -10.31 -13.54 -1.50
CA TYR A 336 -9.85 -14.39 -2.60
C TYR A 336 -10.58 -15.74 -2.69
N ALA A 337 -11.20 -16.20 -1.61
CA ALA A 337 -11.99 -17.41 -1.58
C ALA A 337 -13.40 -17.22 -2.19
N LEU A 338 -13.89 -15.98 -2.35
CA LEU A 338 -15.23 -15.68 -2.85
C LEU A 338 -15.44 -16.12 -4.30
N ASP A 339 -14.46 -15.87 -5.17
CA ASP A 339 -14.51 -16.27 -6.58
C ASP A 339 -13.07 -16.39 -7.15
N PRO A 340 -12.62 -17.63 -7.43
CA PRO A 340 -11.29 -17.88 -7.98
C PRO A 340 -11.02 -17.19 -9.33
N HIS A 341 -12.06 -16.99 -10.16
CA HIS A 341 -11.94 -16.36 -11.48
C HIS A 341 -11.91 -14.83 -11.43
N SER A 342 -12.34 -14.24 -10.31
CA SER A 342 -12.42 -12.79 -10.13
C SER A 342 -11.42 -12.23 -9.11
N ARG A 343 -10.43 -13.01 -8.67
CA ARG A 343 -9.49 -12.62 -7.59
C ARG A 343 -8.84 -11.26 -7.79
N ALA A 344 -8.38 -10.95 -9.00
CA ALA A 344 -7.75 -9.66 -9.30
C ALA A 344 -8.73 -8.49 -9.09
N ARG A 345 -9.97 -8.63 -9.55
CA ARG A 345 -11.02 -7.61 -9.41
C ARG A 345 -11.51 -7.48 -7.97
N LEU A 346 -11.65 -8.59 -7.26
CA LEU A 346 -11.97 -8.60 -5.82
C LEU A 346 -10.87 -7.89 -5.02
N ASN A 347 -9.60 -8.17 -5.34
CA ASN A 347 -8.46 -7.48 -4.74
C ASN A 347 -8.45 -5.97 -5.05
N ALA A 348 -8.82 -5.58 -6.26
CA ALA A 348 -8.91 -4.16 -6.63
C ALA A 348 -9.93 -3.42 -5.76
N VAL A 349 -11.13 -3.99 -5.52
CA VAL A 349 -12.12 -3.42 -4.60
C VAL A 349 -11.56 -3.30 -3.19
N TYR A 350 -10.97 -4.40 -2.70
CA TYR A 350 -10.44 -4.48 -1.34
C TYR A 350 -9.32 -3.44 -1.11
N MET A 351 -8.33 -3.40 -2.00
CA MET A 351 -7.21 -2.46 -1.92
C MET A 351 -7.65 -1.00 -2.12
N THR A 352 -8.55 -0.72 -3.06
CA THR A 352 -9.12 0.63 -3.23
C THR A 352 -9.76 1.12 -1.94
N SER A 353 -10.55 0.28 -1.27
CA SER A 353 -11.21 0.61 -0.01
C SER A 353 -10.20 0.89 1.12
N ILE A 354 -9.09 0.15 1.17
CA ILE A 354 -7.99 0.36 2.13
C ILE A 354 -7.40 1.76 1.93
N PHE A 355 -7.02 2.10 0.71
CA PHE A 355 -6.36 3.39 0.43
C PHE A 355 -7.32 4.58 0.50
N VAL A 356 -8.61 4.39 0.21
CA VAL A 356 -9.64 5.40 0.52
C VAL A 356 -9.72 5.62 2.04
N GLY A 357 -9.73 4.55 2.83
CA GLY A 357 -9.66 4.65 4.29
C GLY A 357 -8.43 5.43 4.75
N GLY A 358 -7.26 5.09 4.24
CA GLY A 358 -6.01 5.78 4.55
C GLY A 358 -6.04 7.27 4.15
N ALA A 359 -6.58 7.60 2.98
CA ALA A 359 -6.74 8.96 2.52
C ALA A 359 -7.65 9.79 3.47
N VAL A 360 -8.78 9.20 3.90
CA VAL A 360 -9.70 9.84 4.86
C VAL A 360 -9.02 10.01 6.22
N GLY A 361 -8.29 9.01 6.71
CA GLY A 361 -7.54 9.10 7.97
C GLY A 361 -6.51 10.22 7.93
N SER A 362 -5.68 10.28 6.88
CA SER A 362 -4.69 11.33 6.71
C SER A 362 -5.32 12.70 6.49
N LEU A 363 -6.47 12.80 5.82
CA LEU A 363 -7.17 14.07 5.56
C LEU A 363 -7.46 14.83 6.85
N VAL A 364 -7.90 14.12 7.88
CA VAL A 364 -8.28 14.72 9.17
C VAL A 364 -7.12 14.82 10.15
N ALA A 365 -5.95 14.27 9.83
CA ALA A 365 -4.83 14.15 10.76
C ALA A 365 -4.33 15.50 11.25
N SER A 366 -3.82 16.37 10.38
CA SER A 366 -3.27 17.66 10.79
C SER A 366 -4.32 18.60 11.38
N PRO A 367 -5.54 18.76 10.81
CA PRO A 367 -6.58 19.58 11.44
C PRO A 367 -6.91 19.12 12.86
N LEU A 368 -7.02 17.80 13.07
CA LEU A 368 -7.34 17.24 14.36
C LEU A 368 -6.24 17.53 15.38
N TYR A 369 -4.98 17.35 14.98
CA TYR A 369 -3.82 17.57 15.82
C TYR A 369 -3.64 19.06 16.19
N GLU A 370 -3.76 19.98 15.23
CA GLU A 370 -3.60 21.42 15.46
C GLU A 370 -4.69 21.99 16.38
N HIS A 371 -5.92 21.44 16.34
CA HIS A 371 -7.01 21.92 17.19
C HIS A 371 -7.05 21.24 18.57
N PHE A 372 -6.70 19.98 18.68
CA PHE A 372 -6.96 19.18 19.88
C PHE A 372 -5.69 18.56 20.48
N GLY A 373 -4.53 18.68 19.81
CA GLY A 373 -3.28 18.06 20.26
C GLY A 373 -3.28 16.54 20.14
N TRP A 374 -2.19 15.91 20.62
CA TRP A 374 -1.98 14.48 20.51
C TRP A 374 -3.04 13.62 21.20
N HIS A 375 -3.31 13.89 22.49
CA HIS A 375 -4.15 13.02 23.30
C HIS A 375 -5.56 12.83 22.74
N LEU A 376 -6.25 13.92 22.42
CA LEU A 376 -7.60 13.85 21.83
C LEU A 376 -7.57 13.29 20.42
N SER A 377 -6.52 13.58 19.64
CA SER A 377 -6.35 12.98 18.32
C SER A 377 -6.19 11.46 18.42
N ALA A 378 -5.39 10.95 19.34
CA ALA A 378 -5.19 9.51 19.53
C ALA A 378 -6.48 8.81 19.97
N VAL A 379 -7.30 9.44 20.83
CA VAL A 379 -8.63 8.93 21.21
C VAL A 379 -9.55 8.89 19.98
N ALA A 380 -9.61 9.96 19.19
CA ALA A 380 -10.44 10.02 17.97
C ALA A 380 -10.02 8.94 16.96
N VAL A 381 -8.72 8.70 16.82
CA VAL A 381 -8.18 7.63 15.96
C VAL A 381 -8.61 6.25 16.46
N ALA A 382 -8.62 6.03 17.77
CA ALA A 382 -9.03 4.76 18.35
C ALA A 382 -10.52 4.43 18.12
N LEU A 383 -11.36 5.42 17.87
CA LEU A 383 -12.77 5.21 17.57
C LEU A 383 -12.99 4.47 16.24
N LEU A 384 -12.11 4.64 15.25
CA LEU A 384 -12.25 3.99 13.94
C LEU A 384 -12.13 2.45 14.05
N PRO A 385 -11.05 1.88 14.61
CA PRO A 385 -10.97 0.44 14.80
C PRO A 385 -11.97 -0.07 15.85
N ALA A 386 -12.36 0.75 16.86
CA ALA A 386 -13.42 0.40 17.78
C ALA A 386 -14.79 0.27 17.06
N LEU A 387 -15.08 1.14 16.12
CA LEU A 387 -16.26 1.01 15.25
C LEU A 387 -16.21 -0.28 14.43
N ALA A 388 -15.06 -0.60 13.84
CA ALA A 388 -14.89 -1.85 13.11
C ALA A 388 -15.10 -3.08 14.01
N LEU A 389 -14.61 -3.03 15.26
CA LEU A 389 -14.84 -4.06 16.27
C LEU A 389 -16.33 -4.19 16.62
N GLY A 390 -17.01 -3.08 16.88
CA GLY A 390 -18.45 -3.07 17.16
C GLY A 390 -19.27 -3.70 16.02
N LEU A 391 -18.96 -3.32 14.77
CA LEU A 391 -19.57 -3.90 13.57
C LEU A 391 -19.25 -5.38 13.40
N PHE A 392 -18.06 -5.82 13.78
CA PHE A 392 -17.68 -7.22 13.74
C PHE A 392 -18.42 -8.05 14.78
N LEU A 393 -18.58 -7.53 16.00
CA LEU A 393 -19.27 -8.20 17.10
C LEU A 393 -20.79 -8.23 16.93
N SER A 394 -21.38 -7.18 16.34
CA SER A 394 -22.85 -7.10 16.11
C SER A 394 -23.34 -8.14 15.08
N ARG A 395 -22.46 -8.60 14.22
CA ARG A 395 -22.77 -9.67 13.26
C ARG A 395 -22.51 -11.01 13.93
N ARG A 396 -23.51 -11.54 14.60
CA ARG A 396 -23.51 -12.92 15.09
C ARG A 396 -23.14 -13.83 13.93
N ALA A 397 -22.39 -14.88 14.24
CA ALA A 397 -22.06 -15.92 13.32
C ALA A 397 -23.37 -16.53 12.79
N ASP A 398 -23.76 -16.12 11.59
CA ASP A 398 -24.58 -16.97 10.75
C ASP A 398 -23.62 -18.09 10.27
N VAL A 399 -23.54 -19.13 11.07
CA VAL A 399 -22.94 -20.42 10.74
C VAL A 399 -24.02 -21.31 10.21
#